data_c59dbb9ab851668ff8fdde0fc60666d3
#
_entry.id   c59dbb9ab851668ff8fdde0fc60666d3
#
_cell.length_a   1.000
_cell.length_b   1.000
_cell.length_c   1.000
_cell.angle_alpha   90.00
_cell.angle_beta   90.00
_cell.angle_gamma   90.00
#
_symmetry.space_group_name_H-M   'P 1'
#
loop_
_entity.id
_entity.type
_entity.pdbx_description
1 polymer ?
#
loop_
_entity_poly.entity_id
_entity_poly.type
_entity_poly.pdbx_seq_one_letter_code
_entity_poly.pdbx_strand_id
1 'polypeptide(L)'
;MVLNIISFFCVILVSIAIGIFVDFVLVHLKEIKTKIDSIPQKHWDMAIYMDDIPQNEQNILHLGSVPLKMYERGEYSDLIVPHIGEEVSGTYYSGQHEFSMKFSMEGIVTDVHYNTDLALIVVSCKCNKIRKI
;
A
#
# COMPACT_ATOMS: atom_id res chain seq x y z
N MET A 1 59.67 22.91 -24.13
CA MET A 1 59.03 23.96 -23.33
C MET A 1 57.58 24.20 -23.75
N VAL A 2 57.28 24.42 -25.01
CA VAL A 2 55.91 24.69 -25.48
C VAL A 2 54.98 23.52 -25.26
N LEU A 3 55.40 22.29 -25.49
CA LEU A 3 54.61 21.06 -25.24
C LEU A 3 54.22 20.88 -23.76
N ASN A 4 55.09 21.26 -22.82
CA ASN A 4 54.78 21.15 -21.39
C ASN A 4 53.73 22.19 -20.95
N ILE A 5 53.76 23.39 -21.54
CA ILE A 5 52.81 24.46 -21.27
C ILE A 5 51.42 24.05 -21.80
N ILE A 6 51.33 23.54 -23.02
CA ILE A 6 50.08 23.05 -23.62
C ILE A 6 49.53 21.90 -22.81
N SER A 7 50.36 20.94 -22.40
CA SER A 7 49.94 19.81 -21.55
C SER A 7 49.41 20.30 -20.21
N PHE A 8 50.05 21.27 -19.61
CA PHE A 8 49.61 21.86 -18.34
C PHE A 8 48.23 22.54 -18.47
N PHE A 9 48.03 23.34 -19.53
CA PHE A 9 46.74 23.95 -19.82
C PHE A 9 45.63 22.91 -20.08
N CYS A 10 45.94 21.86 -20.80
CA CYS A 10 44.98 20.76 -21.02
C CYS A 10 44.54 20.08 -19.72
N VAL A 11 45.49 19.84 -18.82
CA VAL A 11 45.15 19.25 -17.49
C VAL A 11 44.26 20.17 -16.66
N ILE A 12 44.55 21.47 -16.66
CA ILE A 12 43.72 22.46 -15.96
C ILE A 12 42.31 22.50 -16.54
N LEU A 13 42.17 22.56 -17.87
CA LEU A 13 40.86 22.57 -18.54
C LEU A 13 40.03 21.32 -18.25
N VAL A 14 40.65 20.15 -18.29
CA VAL A 14 40.00 18.87 -17.97
C VAL A 14 39.55 18.84 -16.50
N SER A 15 40.41 19.34 -15.59
CA SER A 15 40.06 19.41 -14.16
C SER A 15 38.89 20.33 -13.90
N ILE A 16 38.83 21.49 -14.55
CA ILE A 16 37.69 22.42 -14.44
C ILE A 16 36.39 21.77 -15.01
N ALA A 17 36.50 21.11 -16.16
CA ALA A 17 35.34 20.43 -16.75
C ALA A 17 34.79 19.31 -15.87
N ILE A 18 35.65 18.52 -15.23
CA ILE A 18 35.27 17.48 -14.27
C ILE A 18 34.59 18.10 -13.05
N GLY A 19 35.13 19.18 -12.51
CA GLY A 19 34.58 19.89 -11.36
C GLY A 19 33.15 20.41 -11.67
N ILE A 20 32.98 21.07 -12.81
CA ILE A 20 31.63 21.54 -13.25
C ILE A 20 30.66 20.38 -13.43
N PHE A 21 31.09 19.29 -14.01
CA PHE A 21 30.25 18.10 -14.21
C PHE A 21 29.83 17.48 -12.88
N VAL A 22 30.75 17.33 -11.93
CA VAL A 22 30.46 16.79 -10.59
C VAL A 22 29.47 17.69 -9.85
N ASP A 23 29.65 19.01 -9.88
CA ASP A 23 28.72 19.95 -9.25
C ASP A 23 27.31 19.88 -9.90
N PHE A 24 27.24 19.76 -11.21
CA PHE A 24 25.99 19.61 -11.92
C PHE A 24 25.26 18.34 -11.51
N VAL A 25 25.95 17.22 -11.43
CA VAL A 25 25.38 15.93 -11.01
C VAL A 25 24.89 16.01 -9.56
N LEU A 26 25.67 16.59 -8.65
CA LEU A 26 25.29 16.74 -7.24
C LEU A 26 24.05 17.61 -7.07
N VAL A 27 23.97 18.73 -7.78
CA VAL A 27 22.78 19.61 -7.74
C VAL A 27 21.55 18.86 -8.27
N HIS A 28 21.70 18.11 -9.35
CA HIS A 28 20.61 17.34 -9.93
C HIS A 28 20.11 16.23 -8.99
N LEU A 29 21.02 15.53 -8.33
CA LEU A 29 20.68 14.53 -7.31
C LEU A 29 19.97 15.14 -6.11
N LYS A 30 20.37 16.32 -5.65
CA LYS A 30 19.67 17.04 -4.59
C LYS A 30 18.25 17.43 -4.98
N GLU A 31 18.05 17.93 -6.21
CA GLU A 31 16.72 18.25 -6.73
C GLU A 31 15.82 17.02 -6.79
N ILE A 32 16.31 15.89 -7.28
CA ILE A 32 15.57 14.63 -7.33
C ILE A 32 15.18 14.18 -5.92
N LYS A 33 16.12 14.20 -4.98
CA LYS A 33 15.87 13.86 -3.59
C LYS A 33 14.81 14.76 -2.96
N THR A 34 14.89 16.06 -3.17
CA THR A 34 13.89 17.02 -2.66
C THR A 34 12.51 16.75 -3.24
N LYS A 35 12.41 16.43 -4.54
CA LYS A 35 11.15 16.06 -5.17
C LYS A 35 10.56 14.78 -4.58
N ILE A 36 11.38 13.76 -4.34
CA ILE A 36 10.95 12.51 -3.71
C ILE A 36 10.47 12.75 -2.30
N ASP A 37 11.18 13.54 -1.50
CA ASP A 37 10.83 13.86 -0.12
C ASP A 37 9.58 14.73 -0.02
N SER A 38 9.29 15.53 -1.07
CA SER A 38 8.09 16.39 -1.12
C SER A 38 6.84 15.68 -1.63
N ILE A 39 6.95 14.47 -2.18
CA ILE A 39 5.79 13.68 -2.55
C ILE A 39 5.06 13.31 -1.27
N PRO A 40 3.79 13.76 -1.07
CA PRO A 40 3.06 13.38 0.11
C PRO A 40 2.91 11.86 0.12
N GLN A 41 3.39 11.24 1.19
CA GLN A 41 3.16 9.82 1.40
C GLN A 41 1.65 9.61 1.56
N LYS A 42 1.06 8.94 0.58
CA LYS A 42 -0.35 8.59 0.66
C LYS A 42 -0.53 7.54 1.75
N HIS A 43 -1.31 7.87 2.75
CA HIS A 43 -1.80 6.89 3.71
C HIS A 43 -2.93 6.09 3.04
N TRP A 44 -2.76 4.80 3.02
CA TRP A 44 -3.74 3.88 2.45
C TRP A 44 -4.57 3.25 3.56
N ASP A 45 -5.87 3.25 3.37
CA ASP A 45 -6.78 2.44 4.15
C ASP A 45 -7.00 1.11 3.46
N MET A 46 -7.28 0.07 4.22
CA MET A 46 -7.61 -1.25 3.70
C MET A 46 -8.87 -1.77 4.35
N ALA A 47 -9.82 -2.21 3.54
CA ALA A 47 -11.06 -2.83 3.99
C ALA A 47 -11.15 -4.26 3.47
N ILE A 48 -11.47 -5.20 4.35
CA ILE A 48 -11.66 -6.60 4.01
C ILE A 48 -13.13 -6.94 4.15
N TYR A 49 -13.74 -7.43 3.07
CA TYR A 49 -15.14 -7.82 3.03
C TYR A 49 -15.28 -9.31 2.81
N MET A 50 -16.22 -9.92 3.53
CA MET A 50 -16.65 -11.30 3.29
C MET A 50 -17.92 -11.30 2.45
N ASP A 51 -17.83 -11.92 1.29
CA ASP A 51 -18.92 -12.09 0.34
C ASP A 51 -19.42 -13.55 0.34
N ASP A 52 -20.52 -13.80 -0.33
CA ASP A 52 -21.11 -15.15 -0.49
C ASP A 52 -21.31 -15.88 0.85
N ILE A 53 -21.85 -15.18 1.83
CA ILE A 53 -22.14 -15.75 3.14
C ILE A 53 -23.19 -16.86 2.99
N PRO A 54 -23.00 -18.04 3.64
CA PRO A 54 -23.95 -19.13 3.58
C PRO A 54 -25.40 -18.72 3.91
N GLN A 55 -26.37 -19.21 3.16
CA GLN A 55 -27.77 -18.78 3.25
C GLN A 55 -28.36 -18.86 4.66
N ASN A 56 -28.01 -19.89 5.42
CA ASN A 56 -28.48 -20.05 6.79
C ASN A 56 -28.10 -18.89 7.71
N GLU A 57 -26.94 -18.32 7.44
CA GLU A 57 -26.41 -17.19 8.23
C GLU A 57 -26.81 -15.85 7.64
N GLN A 58 -27.11 -15.78 6.34
CA GLN A 58 -27.65 -14.57 5.71
C GLN A 58 -28.96 -14.13 6.33
N ASN A 59 -29.80 -15.06 6.72
CA ASN A 59 -31.08 -14.76 7.38
C ASN A 59 -30.90 -14.04 8.72
N ILE A 60 -29.78 -14.27 9.37
CA ILE A 60 -29.43 -13.62 10.63
C ILE A 60 -28.74 -12.28 10.37
N LEU A 61 -27.85 -12.24 9.40
CA LEU A 61 -27.05 -11.05 9.10
C LEU A 61 -27.78 -10.03 8.23
N HIS A 62 -28.75 -10.45 7.44
CA HIS A 62 -29.49 -9.62 6.46
C HIS A 62 -28.59 -8.90 5.44
N LEU A 63 -27.35 -9.33 5.28
CA LEU A 63 -26.36 -8.71 4.42
C LEU A 63 -25.69 -9.77 3.53
N GLY A 64 -25.54 -9.45 2.25
CA GLY A 64 -24.81 -10.31 1.30
C GLY A 64 -23.29 -10.20 1.41
N SER A 65 -22.82 -9.07 1.90
CA SER A 65 -21.40 -8.76 2.10
C SER A 65 -21.22 -8.02 3.42
N VAL A 66 -20.26 -8.42 4.21
CA VAL A 66 -19.99 -7.80 5.50
C VAL A 66 -18.52 -7.35 5.61
N PRO A 67 -18.27 -6.17 6.19
CA PRO A 67 -16.92 -5.73 6.47
C PRO A 67 -16.34 -6.56 7.63
N LEU A 68 -15.27 -7.27 7.34
CA LEU A 68 -14.59 -8.08 8.35
C LEU A 68 -13.62 -7.25 9.17
N LYS A 69 -12.83 -6.43 8.50
CA LYS A 69 -11.81 -5.62 9.15
C LYS A 69 -11.51 -4.37 8.32
N MET A 70 -11.30 -3.28 9.01
CA MET A 70 -10.87 -2.03 8.41
C MET A 70 -9.58 -1.56 9.04
N TYR A 71 -8.57 -1.34 8.21
CA TYR A 71 -7.29 -0.78 8.63
C TYR A 71 -7.27 0.69 8.23
N GLU A 72 -7.34 1.56 9.21
CA GLU A 72 -7.33 2.99 8.97
C GLU A 72 -5.90 3.54 9.04
N ARG A 73 -5.58 4.41 8.10
CA ARG A 73 -4.39 5.27 8.12
C ARG A 73 -3.05 4.57 8.30
N GLY A 74 -2.85 3.44 7.65
CA GLY A 74 -1.52 2.86 7.53
C GLY A 74 -0.74 3.50 6.39
N GLU A 75 0.58 3.60 6.51
CA GLU A 75 1.43 3.78 5.33
C GLU A 75 1.34 2.52 4.47
N TYR A 76 1.36 2.69 3.15
CA TYR A 76 1.27 1.54 2.23
C TYR A 76 2.31 0.45 2.53
N SER A 77 3.49 0.85 2.97
CA SER A 77 4.56 -0.06 3.37
C SER A 77 4.25 -0.90 4.61
N ASP A 78 3.35 -0.42 5.46
CA ASP A 78 2.99 -1.08 6.72
C ASP A 78 1.77 -2.00 6.57
N LEU A 79 1.04 -1.88 5.45
CA LEU A 79 -0.11 -2.72 5.18
C LEU A 79 0.31 -4.04 4.54
N ILE A 80 0.01 -5.12 5.20
CA ILE A 80 0.14 -6.47 4.62
C ILE A 80 -1.13 -6.76 3.83
N VAL A 81 -1.02 -6.64 2.51
CA VAL A 81 -2.15 -6.90 1.60
C VAL A 81 -2.19 -8.39 1.28
N PRO A 82 -3.28 -9.09 1.58
CA PRO A 82 -3.40 -10.50 1.24
C PRO A 82 -3.51 -10.69 -0.28
N HIS A 83 -2.99 -11.81 -0.76
CA HIS A 83 -3.03 -12.17 -2.18
C HIS A 83 -4.25 -13.03 -2.49
N ILE A 84 -4.68 -13.02 -3.74
CA ILE A 84 -5.75 -13.89 -4.22
C ILE A 84 -5.40 -15.35 -3.93
N GLY A 85 -6.33 -16.07 -3.31
CA GLY A 85 -6.15 -17.46 -2.90
C GLY A 85 -5.68 -17.67 -1.46
N GLU A 86 -5.26 -16.61 -0.76
CA GLU A 86 -4.91 -16.69 0.65
C GLU A 86 -6.16 -16.79 1.54
N GLU A 87 -6.01 -17.48 2.65
CA GLU A 87 -7.05 -17.55 3.67
C GLU A 87 -7.04 -16.31 4.56
N VAL A 88 -8.23 -15.78 4.82
CA VAL A 88 -8.43 -14.67 5.73
C VAL A 88 -9.48 -15.08 6.76
N SER A 89 -9.20 -14.82 8.02
CA SER A 89 -10.13 -15.06 9.11
C SER A 89 -10.29 -13.83 9.98
N GLY A 90 -11.44 -13.69 10.58
CA GLY A 90 -11.70 -12.58 11.50
C GLY A 90 -13.05 -12.69 12.16
N THR A 91 -13.35 -11.72 12.99
CA THR A 91 -14.60 -11.65 13.73
C THR A 91 -15.43 -10.47 13.24
N TYR A 92 -16.67 -10.72 12.94
CA TYR A 92 -17.67 -9.70 12.61
C TYR A 92 -18.64 -9.52 13.76
N TYR A 93 -18.94 -8.27 14.06
CA TYR A 93 -19.93 -7.89 15.07
C TYR A 93 -21.16 -7.33 14.38
N SER A 94 -22.28 -8.03 14.51
CA SER A 94 -23.57 -7.59 13.98
C SER A 94 -24.41 -6.97 15.08
N GLY A 95 -24.92 -5.77 14.85
CA GLY A 95 -25.75 -5.05 15.81
C GLY A 95 -24.99 -3.97 16.58
N GLN A 96 -25.71 -3.23 17.41
CA GLN A 96 -25.17 -2.13 18.21
C GLN A 96 -25.16 -2.48 19.70
N HIS A 97 -24.01 -2.26 20.33
CA HIS A 97 -23.80 -2.37 21.79
C HIS A 97 -24.13 -3.75 22.39
N GLU A 98 -25.02 -3.80 23.36
CA GLU A 98 -25.32 -4.98 24.18
C GLU A 98 -26.00 -6.13 23.42
N PHE A 99 -26.58 -5.84 22.26
CA PHE A 99 -27.27 -6.81 21.42
C PHE A 99 -26.43 -7.28 20.21
N SER A 100 -25.14 -7.00 20.22
CA SER A 100 -24.28 -7.42 19.13
C SER A 100 -24.05 -8.94 19.13
N MET A 101 -24.25 -9.54 17.96
CA MET A 101 -23.87 -10.93 17.73
C MET A 101 -22.46 -10.97 17.15
N LYS A 102 -21.67 -11.94 17.63
CA LYS A 102 -20.32 -12.19 17.11
C LYS A 102 -20.32 -13.37 16.16
N PHE A 103 -19.68 -13.21 15.04
CA PHE A 103 -19.48 -14.27 14.06
C PHE A 103 -17.98 -14.40 13.76
N SER A 104 -17.47 -15.62 13.85
CA SER A 104 -16.16 -15.96 13.33
C SER A 104 -16.32 -16.38 11.87
N MET A 105 -15.59 -15.74 10.98
CA MET A 105 -15.65 -15.99 9.55
C MET A 105 -14.28 -16.36 9.01
N GLU A 106 -14.26 -17.31 8.12
CA GLU A 106 -13.08 -17.70 7.35
C GLU A 106 -13.41 -17.67 5.87
N GLY A 107 -12.53 -17.16 5.07
CA GLY A 107 -12.74 -17.06 3.65
C GLY A 107 -11.44 -17.05 2.86
N ILE A 108 -11.57 -17.12 1.55
CA ILE A 108 -10.45 -17.06 0.62
C ILE A 108 -10.56 -15.79 -0.18
N VAL A 109 -9.43 -15.08 -0.33
CA VAL A 109 -9.36 -13.84 -1.12
C VAL A 109 -9.64 -14.16 -2.59
N THR A 110 -10.65 -13.50 -3.14
CA THR A 110 -11.08 -13.64 -4.54
C THR A 110 -10.69 -12.45 -5.38
N ASP A 111 -10.57 -11.27 -4.79
CA ASP A 111 -10.23 -10.05 -5.50
C ASP A 111 -9.53 -9.05 -4.58
N VAL A 112 -8.59 -8.30 -5.15
CA VAL A 112 -7.93 -7.18 -4.48
C VAL A 112 -7.98 -5.98 -5.41
N HIS A 113 -8.68 -4.94 -4.99
CA HIS A 113 -8.87 -3.72 -5.77
C HIS A 113 -8.17 -2.54 -5.11
N TYR A 114 -7.36 -1.84 -5.89
CA TYR A 114 -6.66 -0.63 -5.47
C TYR A 114 -7.37 0.60 -6.05
N ASN A 115 -7.98 1.39 -5.18
CA ASN A 115 -8.56 2.66 -5.57
C ASN A 115 -7.56 3.78 -5.27
N THR A 116 -6.87 4.26 -6.29
CA THR A 116 -5.84 5.30 -6.15
C THR A 116 -6.41 6.67 -5.80
N ASP A 117 -7.63 6.96 -6.22
CA ASP A 117 -8.27 8.25 -5.95
C ASP A 117 -8.63 8.41 -4.48
N LEU A 118 -9.11 7.34 -3.87
CA LEU A 118 -9.48 7.30 -2.45
C LEU A 118 -8.36 6.80 -1.53
N ALA A 119 -7.24 6.35 -2.10
CA ALA A 119 -6.18 5.66 -1.37
C ALA A 119 -6.74 4.51 -0.52
N LEU A 120 -7.59 3.69 -1.13
CA LEU A 120 -8.29 2.58 -0.48
C LEU A 120 -8.01 1.26 -1.18
N ILE A 121 -7.64 0.26 -0.39
CA ILE A 121 -7.48 -1.11 -0.85
C ILE A 121 -8.70 -1.89 -0.40
N VAL A 122 -9.43 -2.47 -1.34
CA VAL A 122 -10.60 -3.30 -1.06
C VAL A 122 -10.25 -4.75 -1.33
N VAL A 123 -10.31 -5.58 -0.31
CA VAL A 123 -10.06 -7.01 -0.39
C VAL A 123 -11.41 -7.73 -0.28
N SER A 124 -11.78 -8.46 -1.31
CA SER A 124 -13.00 -9.27 -1.33
C SER A 124 -12.65 -10.72 -1.09
N CYS A 125 -13.37 -11.36 -0.18
CA CYS A 125 -13.17 -12.75 0.18
C CYS A 125 -14.48 -13.52 0.02
N LYS A 126 -14.38 -14.76 -0.46
CA LYS A 126 -15.51 -15.69 -0.46
C LYS A 126 -15.56 -16.38 0.90
N CYS A 127 -16.66 -16.23 1.60
CA CYS A 127 -16.86 -16.87 2.90
C CYS A 127 -17.00 -18.40 2.73
N ASN A 128 -16.08 -19.16 3.33
CA ASN A 128 -16.13 -20.62 3.33
C ASN A 128 -16.72 -21.17 4.61
N LYS A 129 -16.53 -20.48 5.70
CA LYS A 129 -16.94 -20.93 7.02
C LYS A 129 -17.39 -19.76 7.85
N ILE A 130 -18.54 -19.90 8.47
CA ILE A 130 -19.07 -18.93 9.42
C ILE A 130 -19.57 -19.66 10.64
N ARG A 131 -19.28 -19.11 11.80
CA ARG A 131 -19.66 -19.67 13.10
C ARG A 131 -20.08 -18.54 14.03
N LYS A 132 -21.26 -18.68 14.60
CA LYS A 132 -21.70 -17.79 15.67
C LYS A 132 -20.96 -18.15 16.96
N ILE A 133 -20.39 -17.12 17.59
CA ILE A 133 -19.68 -17.27 18.85
C ILE A 133 -20.62 -17.03 20.03
#